data_093fe65ed050ad703125ac274bfc2b3f
#
_entry.id   093fe65ed050ad703125ac274bfc2b3f
#
_cell.length_a   1.000
_cell.length_b   1.000
_cell.length_c   1.000
_cell.angle_alpha   90.00
_cell.angle_beta   90.00
_cell.angle_gamma   90.00
#
_symmetry.space_group_name_H-M   'P 1'
#
loop_
_entity.id
_entity.type
_entity.pdbx_description
1 polymer ?
#
loop_
_entity_poly.entity_id
_entity_poly.type
_entity_poly.pdbx_seq_one_letter_code
_entity_poly.pdbx_strand_id
1 'polypeptide(L)'
;SAPYKILKDHKGKKIFFNEGNTIVNHLFAMNGKLLYSVACGGSVACSAFSLVYKMGFSKIILVGQDLALTGNKTHADGTFQEKMDIVDTSHSVMVEGNYEKLVPTRADYKVYLDWFNYYIAGCRDVHVINATEGGAKLQNTEVMTLQAAIERECSKTVDMDACFSKLKPALNETERLKAVEYLNTIPSMFSHLRKYVDKGISYYEQLQKICSNKKIDQRAYLSNLNKIK
;
A
#
# COMPACT_ATOMS: atom_id res chain seq x y z
N SER A 1 -0.34 3.13 -5.43
CA SER A 1 0.28 2.73 -6.72
C SER A 1 0.72 3.96 -7.50
N ALA A 2 1.91 3.94 -8.08
CA ALA A 2 2.39 5.05 -8.89
C ALA A 2 1.55 5.19 -10.17
N PRO A 3 1.16 6.42 -10.58
CA PRO A 3 0.44 6.64 -11.83
C PRO A 3 1.23 6.14 -13.04
N TYR A 4 0.55 5.57 -14.02
CA TYR A 4 1.16 5.02 -15.23
C TYR A 4 2.09 6.02 -15.95
N LYS A 5 1.70 7.31 -16.00
CA LYS A 5 2.50 8.36 -16.60
C LYS A 5 3.88 8.49 -15.95
N ILE A 6 3.94 8.49 -14.62
CA ILE A 6 5.22 8.55 -13.87
C ILE A 6 6.08 7.32 -14.20
N LEU A 7 5.48 6.13 -14.25
CA LEU A 7 6.20 4.90 -14.59
C LEU A 7 6.75 4.94 -16.02
N LYS A 8 6.01 5.52 -16.96
CA LYS A 8 6.43 5.67 -18.37
C LYS A 8 7.54 6.69 -18.54
N ASP A 9 7.42 7.84 -17.87
CA ASP A 9 8.33 8.97 -18.05
C ASP A 9 9.65 8.79 -17.29
N HIS A 10 9.64 7.99 -16.18
CA HIS A 10 10.85 7.71 -15.42
C HIS A 10 11.84 6.87 -16.24
N LYS A 11 13.06 7.39 -16.45
CA LYS A 11 14.12 6.74 -17.24
C LYS A 11 15.04 5.81 -16.42
N GLY A 12 15.05 5.98 -15.09
CA GLY A 12 15.86 5.16 -14.19
C GLY A 12 15.33 3.73 -14.05
N LYS A 13 16.08 2.91 -13.34
CA LYS A 13 15.68 1.55 -12.97
C LYS A 13 14.45 1.57 -12.07
N LYS A 14 13.59 0.58 -12.21
CA LYS A 14 12.34 0.45 -11.48
C LYS A 14 12.32 -0.87 -10.74
N ILE A 15 12.03 -0.82 -9.46
CA ILE A 15 11.77 -2.00 -8.63
C ILE A 15 10.29 -1.99 -8.29
N PHE A 16 9.61 -3.08 -8.60
CA PHE A 16 8.21 -3.27 -8.27
C PHE A 16 8.09 -4.22 -7.08
N PHE A 17 7.25 -3.88 -6.15
CA PHE A 17 6.90 -4.75 -5.02
C PHE A 17 5.40 -4.99 -4.99
N ASN A 18 4.99 -6.04 -4.31
CA ASN A 18 3.59 -6.43 -4.20
C ASN A 18 3.08 -6.20 -2.78
N GLU A 19 1.90 -5.63 -2.66
CA GLU A 19 1.17 -5.41 -1.40
C GLU A 19 0.00 -6.41 -1.24
N GLY A 20 0.17 -7.62 -1.75
CA GLY A 20 -0.86 -8.67 -1.66
C GLY A 20 -1.89 -8.65 -2.80
N ASN A 21 -1.59 -8.00 -3.93
CA ASN A 21 -2.48 -7.99 -5.09
C ASN A 21 -2.64 -9.39 -5.68
N THR A 22 -3.88 -9.90 -5.69
CA THR A 22 -4.19 -11.28 -6.12
C THR A 22 -3.91 -11.53 -7.59
N ILE A 23 -4.13 -10.55 -8.47
CA ILE A 23 -3.82 -10.69 -9.91
C ILE A 23 -2.32 -10.83 -10.11
N VAL A 24 -1.52 -9.98 -9.44
CA VAL A 24 -0.06 -10.03 -9.54
C VAL A 24 0.45 -11.37 -8.99
N ASN A 25 -0.06 -11.84 -7.85
CA ASN A 25 0.29 -13.15 -7.30
C ASN A 25 -0.03 -14.27 -8.29
N HIS A 26 -1.19 -14.22 -8.95
CA HIS A 26 -1.60 -15.21 -9.95
C HIS A 26 -0.65 -15.23 -11.15
N LEU A 27 -0.24 -14.07 -11.67
CA LEU A 27 0.70 -13.97 -12.79
C LEU A 27 2.07 -14.62 -12.48
N PHE A 28 2.53 -14.52 -11.23
CA PHE A 28 3.75 -15.19 -10.80
C PHE A 28 3.54 -16.70 -10.61
N ALA A 29 2.43 -17.08 -9.98
CA ALA A 29 2.08 -18.49 -9.75
C ALA A 29 1.91 -19.28 -11.06
N MET A 30 1.36 -18.68 -12.11
CA MET A 30 1.28 -19.30 -13.46
C MET A 30 2.63 -19.71 -14.02
N ASN A 31 3.71 -19.08 -13.57
CA ASN A 31 5.08 -19.34 -13.97
C ASN A 31 5.86 -20.14 -12.92
N GLY A 32 5.16 -20.75 -11.95
CA GLY A 32 5.78 -21.51 -10.86
C GLY A 32 6.62 -20.67 -9.91
N LYS A 33 6.37 -19.37 -9.86
CA LYS A 33 7.12 -18.41 -9.01
C LYS A 33 6.28 -17.94 -7.84
N LEU A 34 6.93 -17.77 -6.70
CA LEU A 34 6.34 -17.16 -5.53
C LEU A 34 6.77 -15.68 -5.45
N LEU A 35 5.79 -14.81 -5.32
CA LEU A 35 6.04 -13.39 -5.10
C LEU A 35 5.72 -13.05 -3.64
N TYR A 36 6.75 -12.63 -2.91
CA TYR A 36 6.59 -12.18 -1.53
C TYR A 36 6.02 -10.77 -1.49
N SER A 37 5.00 -10.57 -0.67
CA SER A 37 4.43 -9.25 -0.43
C SER A 37 5.22 -8.50 0.64
N VAL A 38 5.27 -7.18 0.52
CA VAL A 38 5.68 -6.30 1.62
C VAL A 38 4.52 -6.10 2.59
N ALA A 39 4.82 -5.82 3.85
CA ALA A 39 3.79 -5.48 4.82
C ALA A 39 3.27 -4.07 4.54
N CYS A 40 1.94 -3.93 4.54
CA CYS A 40 1.26 -2.66 4.32
C CYS A 40 0.76 -2.11 5.64
N GLY A 41 0.98 -0.83 5.88
CA GLY A 41 0.49 -0.13 7.07
C GLY A 41 -0.47 1.01 6.75
N GLY A 42 -0.95 1.08 5.48
CA GLY A 42 -1.86 2.14 5.03
C GLY A 42 -1.17 3.38 4.47
N SER A 43 0.14 3.53 4.67
CA SER A 43 0.93 4.61 4.05
C SER A 43 2.05 4.05 3.17
N VAL A 44 2.50 4.87 2.20
CA VAL A 44 3.65 4.51 1.34
C VAL A 44 4.92 4.32 2.17
N ALA A 45 5.10 5.10 3.24
CA ALA A 45 6.24 5.00 4.14
C ALA A 45 6.30 3.63 4.85
N CYS A 46 5.15 3.08 5.27
CA CYS A 46 5.07 1.74 5.85
C CYS A 46 5.55 0.67 4.85
N SER A 47 5.05 0.72 3.62
CA SER A 47 5.44 -0.23 2.57
C SER A 47 6.93 -0.07 2.20
N ALA A 48 7.43 1.16 2.14
CA ALA A 48 8.84 1.45 1.88
C ALA A 48 9.75 0.90 2.98
N PHE A 49 9.39 1.10 4.25
CA PHE A 49 10.13 0.54 5.38
C PHE A 49 10.18 -1.00 5.31
N SER A 50 9.02 -1.63 5.09
CA SER A 50 8.93 -3.09 4.95
C SER A 50 9.78 -3.61 3.78
N LEU A 51 9.80 -2.90 2.65
CA LEU A 51 10.61 -3.25 1.49
C LEU A 51 12.11 -3.19 1.83
N VAL A 52 12.57 -2.07 2.39
CA VAL A 52 13.99 -1.86 2.76
C VAL A 52 14.44 -2.90 3.79
N TYR A 53 13.62 -3.18 4.80
CA TYR A 53 13.90 -4.25 5.76
C TYR A 53 14.04 -5.61 5.08
N LYS A 54 13.12 -5.98 4.18
CA LYS A 54 13.18 -7.24 3.42
C LYS A 54 14.36 -7.32 2.43
N MET A 55 14.87 -6.18 1.99
CA MET A 55 16.11 -6.12 1.20
C MET A 55 17.37 -6.42 2.04
N GLY A 56 17.25 -6.57 3.36
CA GLY A 56 18.32 -6.98 4.25
C GLY A 56 19.25 -5.84 4.66
N PHE A 57 18.81 -4.59 4.61
CA PHE A 57 19.60 -3.49 5.16
C PHE A 57 19.72 -3.62 6.68
N SER A 58 20.92 -3.52 7.20
CA SER A 58 21.20 -3.56 8.64
C SER A 58 20.94 -2.24 9.36
N LYS A 59 20.75 -1.16 8.59
CA LYS A 59 20.43 0.18 9.10
C LYS A 59 19.38 0.84 8.24
N ILE A 60 18.41 1.50 8.88
CA ILE A 60 17.35 2.27 8.21
C ILE A 60 17.27 3.62 8.90
N ILE A 61 17.41 4.71 8.14
CA ILE A 61 17.29 6.07 8.65
C ILE A 61 15.97 6.65 8.16
N LEU A 62 15.11 7.04 9.09
CA LEU A 62 13.84 7.70 8.82
C LEU A 62 14.04 9.21 8.84
N VAL A 63 13.59 9.89 7.79
CA VAL A 63 13.68 11.35 7.62
C VAL A 63 12.31 11.88 7.24
N GLY A 64 11.83 12.90 7.95
CA GLY A 64 10.52 13.51 7.68
C GLY A 64 9.34 12.58 7.95
N GLN A 65 9.48 11.64 8.89
CA GLN A 65 8.39 10.74 9.30
C GLN A 65 7.74 11.26 10.58
N ASP A 66 7.14 12.46 10.49
CA ASP A 66 6.64 13.21 11.64
C ASP A 66 5.48 12.51 12.36
N LEU A 67 4.53 11.98 11.62
CA LEU A 67 3.31 11.34 12.13
C LEU A 67 2.61 12.17 13.23
N ALA A 68 2.75 13.48 13.14
CA ALA A 68 2.20 14.48 14.04
C ALA A 68 1.86 15.78 13.30
N LEU A 69 1.09 16.63 13.93
CA LEU A 69 0.73 17.95 13.41
C LEU A 69 1.76 18.96 13.90
N THR A 70 2.88 19.06 13.20
CA THR A 70 3.96 19.98 13.54
C THR A 70 3.60 21.40 13.09
N GLY A 71 3.55 22.36 14.01
CA GLY A 71 3.16 23.75 13.69
C GLY A 71 1.75 23.89 13.11
N ASN A 72 0.81 23.02 13.50
CA ASN A 72 -0.54 22.91 12.93
C ASN A 72 -0.57 22.65 11.42
N LYS A 73 0.45 22.00 10.87
CA LYS A 73 0.52 21.59 9.46
C LYS A 73 0.53 20.06 9.35
N THR A 74 -0.06 19.55 8.27
CA THR A 74 -0.04 18.10 7.96
C THR A 74 1.10 17.74 7.02
N HIS A 75 1.62 18.71 6.27
CA HIS A 75 2.68 18.51 5.27
C HIS A 75 3.70 19.65 5.32
N ALA A 76 4.89 19.38 4.81
CA ALA A 76 5.96 20.37 4.70
C ALA A 76 5.56 21.52 3.77
N ASP A 77 6.16 22.69 4.00
CA ASP A 77 5.98 23.88 3.17
C ASP A 77 6.38 23.60 1.71
N GLY A 78 5.67 24.25 0.78
CA GLY A 78 5.91 24.08 -0.67
C GLY A 78 5.25 22.85 -1.29
N THR A 79 4.50 22.03 -0.55
CA THR A 79 3.74 20.91 -1.10
C THR A 79 2.40 21.37 -1.68
N PHE A 80 1.85 20.59 -2.64
CA PHE A 80 0.51 20.88 -3.19
C PHE A 80 -0.58 20.89 -2.09
N GLN A 81 -0.40 20.09 -1.05
CA GLN A 81 -1.35 19.93 0.05
C GLN A 81 -1.31 21.08 1.06
N GLU A 82 -0.22 21.84 1.13
CA GLU A 82 -0.11 23.02 2.01
C GLU A 82 -1.28 24.01 1.84
N LYS A 83 -1.76 24.18 0.61
CA LYS A 83 -2.88 25.09 0.28
C LYS A 83 -4.27 24.54 0.66
N MET A 84 -4.36 23.26 0.99
CA MET A 84 -5.62 22.58 1.32
C MET A 84 -5.75 22.27 2.81
N ASP A 85 -4.68 22.45 3.58
CA ASP A 85 -4.63 22.07 4.99
C ASP A 85 -5.20 23.16 5.91
N ILE A 86 -6.53 23.17 6.06
CA ILE A 86 -7.13 23.68 7.29
C ILE A 86 -7.08 22.53 8.28
N VAL A 87 -6.09 22.54 9.17
CA VAL A 87 -5.95 21.49 10.18
C VAL A 87 -6.99 21.74 11.27
N ASP A 88 -8.09 21.00 11.23
CA ASP A 88 -8.98 20.87 12.37
C ASP A 88 -8.32 20.01 13.45
N THR A 89 -7.77 20.63 14.47
CA THR A 89 -7.14 19.94 15.60
C THR A 89 -8.14 19.47 16.65
N SER A 90 -9.42 19.74 16.50
CA SER A 90 -10.47 19.39 17.48
C SER A 90 -10.60 17.88 17.74
N HIS A 91 -10.17 17.07 16.77
CA HIS A 91 -10.16 15.60 16.84
C HIS A 91 -8.74 15.00 16.91
N SER A 92 -7.71 15.82 17.25
CA SER A 92 -6.35 15.30 17.40
C SER A 92 -6.21 14.47 18.66
N VAL A 93 -5.36 13.45 18.55
CA VAL A 93 -4.96 12.56 19.68
C VAL A 93 -3.56 12.97 20.10
N MET A 94 -3.30 13.06 21.41
CA MET A 94 -1.97 13.36 21.93
C MET A 94 -1.14 12.08 22.02
N VAL A 95 0.07 12.11 21.48
CA VAL A 95 1.05 11.00 21.52
C VAL A 95 2.40 11.49 22.01
N GLU A 96 3.27 10.58 22.47
CA GLU A 96 4.64 10.92 22.86
C GLU A 96 5.41 11.50 21.65
N GLY A 97 6.11 12.62 21.87
CA GLY A 97 6.94 13.26 20.86
C GLY A 97 8.40 12.84 20.94
N ASN A 98 9.17 13.11 19.88
CA ASN A 98 10.63 12.85 19.88
C ASN A 98 11.38 13.75 20.86
N TYR A 99 10.99 15.01 20.95
CA TYR A 99 11.63 16.04 21.81
C TYR A 99 10.62 16.64 22.79
N GLU A 100 9.39 16.79 22.42
CA GLU A 100 8.31 17.24 23.29
C GLU A 100 7.70 16.07 24.04
N LYS A 101 7.15 16.32 25.24
CA LYS A 101 6.49 15.29 26.02
C LYS A 101 5.28 14.71 25.29
N LEU A 102 4.46 15.56 24.68
CA LEU A 102 3.28 15.19 23.90
C LEU A 102 3.15 16.08 22.67
N VAL A 103 2.77 15.46 21.55
CA VAL A 103 2.47 16.15 20.29
C VAL A 103 1.10 15.71 19.77
N PRO A 104 0.35 16.63 19.11
CA PRO A 104 -0.94 16.28 18.51
C PRO A 104 -0.72 15.46 17.23
N THR A 105 -1.54 14.45 17.02
CA THR A 105 -1.57 13.65 15.80
C THR A 105 -3.00 13.40 15.33
N ARG A 106 -3.18 13.05 14.06
CA ARG A 106 -4.47 12.65 13.48
C ARG A 106 -4.69 11.15 13.67
N ALA A 107 -5.95 10.71 13.56
CA ALA A 107 -6.31 9.32 13.72
C ALA A 107 -5.62 8.39 12.71
N ASP A 108 -5.50 8.81 11.44
CA ASP A 108 -4.79 8.06 10.41
C ASP A 108 -3.27 8.01 10.68
N TYR A 109 -2.65 9.11 11.10
CA TYR A 109 -1.24 9.13 11.49
C TYR A 109 -0.98 8.25 12.72
N LYS A 110 -1.93 8.20 13.66
CA LYS A 110 -1.85 7.29 14.82
C LYS A 110 -1.84 5.83 14.38
N VAL A 111 -2.66 5.45 13.38
CA VAL A 111 -2.63 4.10 12.80
C VAL A 111 -1.26 3.78 12.20
N TYR A 112 -0.65 4.73 11.47
CA TYR A 112 0.68 4.52 10.90
C TYR A 112 1.75 4.45 11.98
N LEU A 113 1.67 5.28 13.03
CA LEU A 113 2.56 5.25 14.19
C LEU A 113 2.51 3.89 14.89
N ASP A 114 1.31 3.37 15.14
CA ASP A 114 1.13 2.06 15.76
C ASP A 114 1.67 0.93 14.89
N TRP A 115 1.47 1.02 13.58
CA TRP A 115 2.04 0.07 12.64
C TRP A 115 3.57 0.08 12.68
N PHE A 116 4.21 1.26 12.64
CA PHE A 116 5.66 1.38 12.75
C PHE A 116 6.17 0.78 14.05
N ASN A 117 5.58 1.14 15.18
CA ASN A 117 5.96 0.64 16.50
C ASN A 117 5.86 -0.89 16.57
N TYR A 118 4.76 -1.45 16.07
CA TYR A 118 4.58 -2.90 16.02
C TYR A 118 5.58 -3.58 15.08
N TYR A 119 5.75 -3.02 13.88
CA TYR A 119 6.61 -3.63 12.86
C TYR A 119 8.08 -3.56 13.24
N ILE A 120 8.57 -2.41 13.73
CA ILE A 120 9.96 -2.24 14.17
C ILE A 120 10.27 -3.16 15.36
N ALA A 121 9.35 -3.34 16.31
CA ALA A 121 9.52 -4.26 17.43
C ALA A 121 9.71 -5.72 16.99
N GLY A 122 9.15 -6.11 15.84
CA GLY A 122 9.31 -7.43 15.24
C GLY A 122 10.56 -7.59 14.37
N CYS A 123 11.21 -6.49 14.01
CA CYS A 123 12.42 -6.52 13.18
C CYS A 123 13.64 -6.99 14.00
N ARG A 124 14.44 -7.88 13.41
CA ARG A 124 15.70 -8.35 14.00
C ARG A 124 16.84 -7.93 13.09
N ASP A 125 18.01 -7.78 13.67
CA ASP A 125 19.27 -7.51 12.96
C ASP A 125 19.23 -6.21 12.11
N VAL A 126 18.37 -5.25 12.51
CA VAL A 126 18.29 -3.93 11.91
C VAL A 126 18.33 -2.84 12.98
N HIS A 127 19.13 -1.82 12.75
CA HIS A 127 19.19 -0.62 13.57
C HIS A 127 18.37 0.49 12.90
N VAL A 128 17.33 0.95 13.56
CA VAL A 128 16.46 2.00 13.04
C VAL A 128 16.76 3.33 13.71
N ILE A 129 17.12 4.33 12.91
CA ILE A 129 17.44 5.68 13.34
C ILE A 129 16.28 6.59 12.93
N ASN A 130 15.76 7.35 13.88
CA ASN A 130 14.76 8.39 13.61
C ASN A 130 15.45 9.75 13.58
N ALA A 131 15.71 10.25 12.38
CA ALA A 131 16.33 11.54 12.11
C ALA A 131 15.30 12.57 11.59
N THR A 132 14.07 12.47 12.09
CA THR A 132 12.96 13.35 11.64
C THR A 132 13.02 14.75 12.26
N GLU A 133 13.73 14.93 13.39
CA GLU A 133 13.91 16.23 14.08
C GLU A 133 12.61 16.86 14.59
N GLY A 134 11.64 16.04 15.00
CA GLY A 134 10.35 16.44 15.55
C GLY A 134 9.34 15.30 15.48
N GLY A 135 8.06 15.65 15.64
CA GLY A 135 6.95 14.73 15.44
C GLY A 135 6.79 13.66 16.53
N ALA A 136 5.97 12.66 16.24
CA ALA A 136 5.65 11.56 17.13
C ALA A 136 6.85 10.62 17.30
N LYS A 137 7.04 10.13 18.52
CA LYS A 137 8.12 9.21 18.85
C LYS A 137 7.83 7.81 18.34
N LEU A 138 8.72 7.31 17.50
CA LEU A 138 8.75 5.92 17.08
C LEU A 138 9.50 5.09 18.11
N GLN A 139 8.83 4.08 18.67
CA GLN A 139 9.42 3.19 19.66
C GLN A 139 10.49 2.28 19.00
N ASN A 140 11.49 1.88 19.79
CA ASN A 140 12.60 1.04 19.35
C ASN A 140 13.44 1.66 18.24
N THR A 141 13.51 3.00 18.20
CA THR A 141 14.39 3.75 17.29
C THR A 141 15.38 4.58 18.09
N GLU A 142 16.55 4.81 17.53
CA GLU A 142 17.50 5.79 18.05
C GLU A 142 17.16 7.17 17.46
N VAL A 143 16.86 8.14 18.33
CA VAL A 143 16.55 9.52 17.90
C VAL A 143 17.83 10.33 17.82
N MET A 144 18.07 11.00 16.69
CA MET A 144 19.18 11.95 16.52
C MET A 144 18.88 12.98 15.45
N THR A 145 19.73 13.99 15.29
CA THR A 145 19.61 14.95 14.20
C THR A 145 20.01 14.31 12.87
N LEU A 146 19.46 14.81 11.76
CA LEU A 146 19.82 14.35 10.43
C LEU A 146 21.31 14.54 10.16
N GLN A 147 21.89 15.65 10.61
CA GLN A 147 23.33 15.91 10.49
C GLN A 147 24.14 14.82 11.19
N ALA A 148 23.84 14.49 12.44
CA ALA A 148 24.53 13.44 13.18
C ALA A 148 24.38 12.06 12.51
N ALA A 149 23.19 11.76 11.98
CA ALA A 149 22.96 10.51 11.25
C ALA A 149 23.81 10.43 9.97
N ILE A 150 23.90 11.50 9.20
CA ILE A 150 24.73 11.57 7.99
C ILE A 150 26.23 11.40 8.36
N GLU A 151 26.72 12.16 9.32
CA GLU A 151 28.13 12.11 9.73
C GLU A 151 28.53 10.71 10.22
N ARG A 152 27.65 10.07 10.98
CA ARG A 152 27.94 8.75 11.56
C ARG A 152 27.79 7.60 10.56
N GLU A 153 26.76 7.64 9.72
CA GLU A 153 26.35 6.47 8.94
C GLU A 153 26.63 6.59 7.44
N CYS A 154 26.79 7.82 6.89
CA CYS A 154 26.93 8.04 5.45
C CYS A 154 28.40 8.31 5.04
N SER A 155 29.38 7.80 5.77
CA SER A 155 30.82 8.02 5.51
C SER A 155 31.35 7.29 4.26
N LYS A 156 30.61 6.32 3.72
CA LYS A 156 31.04 5.50 2.57
C LYS A 156 30.17 5.76 1.37
N THR A 157 30.81 5.94 0.21
CA THR A 157 30.11 5.98 -1.06
C THR A 157 29.76 4.56 -1.49
N VAL A 158 28.50 4.34 -1.91
CA VAL A 158 28.03 3.05 -2.42
C VAL A 158 27.76 3.20 -3.92
N ASP A 159 28.35 2.33 -4.73
CA ASP A 159 28.03 2.25 -6.15
C ASP A 159 26.68 1.55 -6.34
N MET A 160 25.63 2.36 -6.40
CA MET A 160 24.24 1.87 -6.58
C MET A 160 24.04 1.22 -7.94
N ASP A 161 24.73 1.69 -8.99
CA ASP A 161 24.62 1.10 -10.33
C ASP A 161 25.22 -0.30 -10.38
N ALA A 162 26.35 -0.51 -9.73
CA ALA A 162 26.92 -1.85 -9.58
C ALA A 162 26.00 -2.78 -8.76
N CYS A 163 25.32 -2.28 -7.73
CA CYS A 163 24.32 -3.05 -6.98
C CYS A 163 23.13 -3.44 -7.87
N PHE A 164 22.54 -2.46 -8.57
CA PHE A 164 21.38 -2.70 -9.41
C PHE A 164 21.67 -3.51 -10.68
N SER A 165 22.91 -3.47 -11.20
CA SER A 165 23.29 -4.27 -12.37
C SER A 165 23.21 -5.79 -12.12
N LYS A 166 23.31 -6.22 -10.87
CA LYS A 166 23.21 -7.63 -10.45
C LYS A 166 21.76 -8.13 -10.39
N LEU A 167 20.77 -7.24 -10.36
CA LEU A 167 19.36 -7.63 -10.29
C LEU A 167 18.90 -8.16 -11.65
N LYS A 168 18.28 -9.34 -11.62
CA LYS A 168 17.68 -9.97 -12.80
C LYS A 168 16.19 -9.66 -12.86
N PRO A 169 15.57 -9.58 -14.05
CA PRO A 169 14.13 -9.50 -14.18
C PRO A 169 13.46 -10.66 -13.44
N ALA A 170 12.39 -10.36 -12.71
CA ALA A 170 11.64 -11.36 -11.97
C ALA A 170 10.94 -12.38 -12.89
N LEU A 171 10.53 -11.93 -14.08
CA LEU A 171 10.02 -12.77 -15.17
C LEU A 171 10.94 -12.67 -16.36
N ASN A 172 11.29 -13.79 -16.98
CA ASN A 172 11.95 -13.80 -18.28
C ASN A 172 10.94 -13.43 -19.38
N GLU A 173 11.40 -13.30 -20.63
CA GLU A 173 10.55 -12.81 -21.72
C GLU A 173 9.37 -13.77 -22.02
N THR A 174 9.59 -15.08 -22.01
CA THR A 174 8.52 -16.08 -22.22
C THR A 174 7.46 -16.00 -21.12
N GLU A 175 7.90 -15.89 -19.86
CA GLU A 175 7.00 -15.75 -18.69
C GLU A 175 6.23 -14.44 -18.73
N ARG A 176 6.88 -13.37 -19.17
CA ARG A 176 6.25 -12.06 -19.38
C ARG A 176 5.17 -12.12 -20.45
N LEU A 177 5.44 -12.77 -21.57
CA LEU A 177 4.46 -12.93 -22.66
C LEU A 177 3.25 -13.72 -22.21
N LYS A 178 3.41 -14.83 -21.48
CA LYS A 178 2.30 -15.58 -20.85
C LYS A 178 1.46 -14.71 -19.94
N ALA A 179 2.09 -13.87 -19.11
CA ALA A 179 1.38 -12.96 -18.23
C ALA A 179 0.56 -11.92 -19.01
N VAL A 180 1.12 -11.37 -20.09
CA VAL A 180 0.42 -10.43 -20.98
C VAL A 180 -0.75 -11.10 -21.70
N GLU A 181 -0.57 -12.30 -22.21
CA GLU A 181 -1.64 -13.08 -22.83
C GLU A 181 -2.80 -13.30 -21.86
N TYR A 182 -2.52 -13.75 -20.64
CA TYR A 182 -3.54 -13.90 -19.61
C TYR A 182 -4.26 -12.58 -19.32
N LEU A 183 -3.55 -11.47 -19.13
CA LEU A 183 -4.17 -10.16 -18.90
C LEU A 183 -5.11 -9.75 -20.04
N ASN A 184 -4.79 -10.10 -21.29
CA ASN A 184 -5.64 -9.83 -22.45
C ASN A 184 -6.94 -10.66 -22.46
N THR A 185 -7.01 -11.77 -21.71
CA THR A 185 -8.27 -12.54 -21.56
C THR A 185 -9.25 -11.92 -20.56
N ILE A 186 -8.76 -11.12 -19.60
CA ILE A 186 -9.57 -10.57 -18.51
C ILE A 186 -10.78 -9.78 -19.00
N PRO A 187 -10.68 -8.88 -20.00
CA PRO A 187 -11.87 -8.14 -20.49
C PRO A 187 -13.01 -9.03 -20.98
N SER A 188 -12.67 -10.14 -21.67
CA SER A 188 -13.67 -11.10 -22.14
C SER A 188 -14.31 -11.87 -20.98
N MET A 189 -13.54 -12.23 -19.96
CA MET A 189 -14.04 -12.87 -18.74
C MET A 189 -15.03 -11.98 -18.02
N PHE A 190 -14.73 -10.67 -17.86
CA PHE A 190 -15.67 -9.71 -17.28
C PHE A 190 -16.92 -9.51 -18.14
N SER A 191 -16.80 -9.52 -19.47
CA SER A 191 -17.97 -9.45 -20.36
C SER A 191 -18.90 -10.65 -20.19
N HIS A 192 -18.34 -11.85 -20.02
CA HIS A 192 -19.14 -13.04 -19.74
C HIS A 192 -19.81 -12.96 -18.36
N LEU A 193 -19.05 -12.61 -17.32
CA LEU A 193 -19.60 -12.44 -15.98
C LEU A 193 -20.75 -11.43 -15.95
N ARG A 194 -20.60 -10.28 -16.62
CA ARG A 194 -21.64 -9.26 -16.73
C ARG A 194 -22.94 -9.84 -17.30
N LYS A 195 -22.87 -10.66 -18.36
CA LYS A 195 -24.06 -11.31 -18.94
C LYS A 195 -24.80 -12.20 -17.95
N TYR A 196 -24.07 -12.92 -17.09
CA TYR A 196 -24.70 -13.72 -16.03
C TYR A 196 -25.35 -12.86 -14.95
N VAL A 197 -24.67 -11.78 -14.54
CA VAL A 197 -25.21 -10.83 -13.56
C VAL A 197 -26.48 -10.16 -14.10
N ASP A 198 -26.45 -9.67 -15.34
CA ASP A 198 -27.62 -9.04 -15.98
C ASP A 198 -28.82 -10.00 -16.05
N LYS A 199 -28.57 -11.29 -16.36
CA LYS A 199 -29.64 -12.32 -16.32
C LYS A 199 -30.14 -12.53 -14.88
N GLY A 200 -29.28 -12.60 -13.90
CA GLY A 200 -29.63 -12.75 -12.49
C GLY A 200 -30.52 -11.59 -12.01
N ILE A 201 -30.15 -10.35 -12.37
CA ILE A 201 -30.94 -9.15 -12.06
C ILE A 201 -32.32 -9.26 -12.70
N SER A 202 -32.42 -9.63 -14.00
CA SER A 202 -33.70 -9.79 -14.70
C SER A 202 -34.59 -10.83 -14.02
N TYR A 203 -34.05 -11.97 -13.59
CA TYR A 203 -34.82 -12.97 -12.84
C TYR A 203 -35.26 -12.48 -11.47
N TYR A 204 -34.44 -11.74 -10.78
CA TYR A 204 -34.80 -11.13 -9.50
C TYR A 204 -35.95 -10.14 -9.65
N GLU A 205 -35.91 -9.27 -10.66
CA GLU A 205 -37.00 -8.33 -10.97
C GLU A 205 -38.32 -9.04 -11.30
N GLN A 206 -38.25 -10.15 -12.04
CA GLN A 206 -39.43 -10.99 -12.31
C GLN A 206 -40.00 -11.60 -11.02
N LEU A 207 -39.16 -12.14 -10.16
CA LEU A 207 -39.55 -12.66 -8.85
C LEU A 207 -40.20 -11.57 -7.97
N GLN A 208 -39.60 -10.39 -7.95
CA GLN A 208 -40.14 -9.25 -7.19
C GLN A 208 -41.54 -8.85 -7.67
N LYS A 209 -41.79 -8.83 -9.01
CA LYS A 209 -43.11 -8.59 -9.57
C LYS A 209 -44.15 -9.65 -9.20
N ILE A 210 -43.72 -10.95 -9.20
CA ILE A 210 -44.59 -12.06 -8.79
C ILE A 210 -44.97 -11.97 -7.32
N CYS A 211 -44.01 -11.64 -6.46
CA CYS A 211 -44.23 -11.49 -5.01
C CYS A 211 -45.02 -10.25 -4.63
N SER A 212 -45.03 -9.21 -5.48
CA SER A 212 -45.80 -7.98 -5.26
C SER A 212 -47.30 -8.15 -5.58
N ASN A 213 -47.70 -9.20 -6.28
CA ASN A 213 -49.09 -9.48 -6.60
C ASN A 213 -49.83 -10.12 -5.41
N LYS A 214 -51.05 -9.70 -5.14
CA LYS A 214 -51.91 -10.20 -4.03
C LYS A 214 -52.16 -11.73 -4.04
N LYS A 215 -51.97 -12.39 -5.19
CA LYS A 215 -51.95 -13.86 -5.29
C LYS A 215 -50.63 -14.29 -5.92
N ILE A 216 -49.80 -14.96 -5.13
CA ILE A 216 -48.49 -15.48 -5.60
C ILE A 216 -48.78 -16.71 -6.51
N ASP A 217 -48.39 -16.61 -7.76
CA ASP A 217 -48.35 -17.79 -8.65
C ASP A 217 -47.13 -18.65 -8.28
N GLN A 218 -47.37 -19.69 -7.47
CA GLN A 218 -46.31 -20.60 -6.99
C GLN A 218 -45.53 -21.28 -8.12
N ARG A 219 -46.15 -21.57 -9.27
CA ARG A 219 -45.46 -22.19 -10.41
C ARG A 219 -44.49 -21.22 -11.07
N ALA A 220 -44.92 -19.98 -11.29
CA ALA A 220 -44.09 -18.93 -11.84
C ALA A 220 -42.95 -18.56 -10.89
N TYR A 221 -43.20 -18.54 -9.57
CA TYR A 221 -42.21 -18.30 -8.55
C TYR A 221 -41.11 -19.38 -8.56
N LEU A 222 -41.47 -20.68 -8.49
CA LEU A 222 -40.53 -21.79 -8.51
C LEU A 222 -39.75 -21.89 -9.82
N SER A 223 -40.40 -21.63 -10.97
CA SER A 223 -39.73 -21.60 -12.26
C SER A 223 -38.63 -20.54 -12.34
N ASN A 224 -38.85 -19.34 -11.83
CA ASN A 224 -37.86 -18.27 -11.85
C ASN A 224 -36.75 -18.49 -10.78
N LEU A 225 -37.09 -19.06 -9.61
CA LEU A 225 -36.10 -19.41 -8.59
C LEU A 225 -35.07 -20.44 -9.11
N ASN A 226 -35.53 -21.42 -9.89
CA ASN A 226 -34.64 -22.44 -10.49
C ASN A 226 -33.74 -21.89 -11.61
N LYS A 227 -34.02 -20.72 -12.19
CA LYS A 227 -33.18 -20.08 -13.21
C LYS A 227 -32.05 -19.25 -12.60
N ILE A 228 -32.13 -18.95 -11.28
CA ILE A 228 -31.12 -18.18 -10.55
C ILE A 228 -30.03 -19.11 -9.96
N LYS A 229 -30.37 -20.40 -9.75
CA LYS A 229 -29.40 -21.43 -9.36
C LYS A 229 -28.50 -21.81 -10.54
#